data_e04f4de8a501a2bf4b05b8e0ac83efab
#
_entry.id   e04f4de8a501a2bf4b05b8e0ac83efab
#
_cell.length_a   1.000
_cell.length_b   1.000
_cell.length_c   1.000
_cell.angle_alpha   90.00
_cell.angle_beta   90.00
_cell.angle_gamma   90.00
#
_symmetry.space_group_name_H-M   'P 1'
#
loop_
_entity.id
_entity.type
_entity.pdbx_description
1 polymer ?
#
loop_
_entity_poly.entity_id
_entity_poly.type
_entity_poly.pdbx_seq_one_letter_code
_entity_poly.pdbx_strand_id
1 'polypeptide(L)'
;MNEKLLKFDKMYSGLASNPFGKNTYIEQVKGKVDEGQKIRIVFPEQIESVASSFVQGFFADWIDRYGYGWIKNNIEIKARSKELEDKIYENIL
;
A
#
# COMPACT_ATOMS: atom_id res chain seq x y z
N MET A 1 -9.87 1.24 14.95
CA MET A 1 -9.57 0.47 13.74
C MET A 1 -8.15 0.74 13.29
N ASN A 2 -7.46 -0.31 12.86
CA ASN A 2 -6.06 -0.21 12.46
C ASN A 2 -5.98 0.19 10.98
N GLU A 3 -6.12 1.49 10.73
CA GLU A 3 -6.23 2.04 9.39
C GLU A 3 -5.18 3.12 9.16
N LYS A 4 -4.63 3.15 7.96
CA LYS A 4 -3.69 4.19 7.56
C LYS A 4 -4.12 4.82 6.25
N LEU A 5 -4.49 6.09 6.31
CA LEU A 5 -4.76 6.89 5.12
C LEU A 5 -3.44 7.46 4.61
N LEU A 6 -3.03 7.03 3.43
CA LEU A 6 -1.81 7.54 2.80
C LEU A 6 -2.04 8.97 2.30
N LYS A 7 -1.00 9.78 2.37
CA LYS A 7 -1.06 11.18 1.94
C LYS A 7 -0.01 11.45 0.88
N PHE A 8 -0.42 12.14 -0.17
CA PHE A 8 0.46 12.52 -1.27
C PHE A 8 0.17 13.96 -1.66
N ASP A 9 1.15 14.61 -2.29
CA ASP A 9 0.97 15.93 -2.84
C ASP A 9 -0.22 15.93 -3.80
N LYS A 10 -0.96 17.05 -3.84
CA LYS A 10 -2.16 17.21 -4.67
C LYS A 10 -1.88 16.97 -6.16
N MET A 11 -0.65 17.16 -6.59
CA MET A 11 -0.27 17.00 -7.98
C MET A 11 -0.18 15.55 -8.43
N TYR A 12 -0.08 14.61 -7.49
CA TYR A 12 0.03 13.20 -7.85
C TYR A 12 -1.33 12.61 -8.16
N SER A 13 -1.47 12.04 -9.36
CA SER A 13 -2.62 11.22 -9.73
C SER A 13 -2.19 9.77 -9.97
N GLY A 14 -0.89 9.54 -10.10
CA GLY A 14 -0.32 8.21 -10.27
C GLY A 14 0.88 8.03 -9.37
N LEU A 15 1.10 6.80 -8.91
CA LEU A 15 2.23 6.47 -8.05
C LEU A 15 3.11 5.46 -8.78
N ALA A 16 4.42 5.74 -8.84
CA ALA A 16 5.37 4.89 -9.54
C ALA A 16 6.70 4.88 -8.81
N SER A 17 7.53 3.92 -9.16
CA SER A 17 8.89 3.68 -8.70
C SER A 17 8.98 2.95 -7.36
N ASN A 18 9.92 2.01 -7.31
CA ASN A 18 10.17 1.21 -6.11
C ASN A 18 10.67 2.07 -4.94
N PRO A 19 11.65 2.97 -5.14
CA PRO A 19 12.11 3.83 -4.03
C PRO A 19 11.00 4.69 -3.46
N PHE A 20 10.10 5.21 -4.28
CA PHE A 20 8.99 6.01 -3.81
C PHE A 20 8.03 5.17 -2.96
N GLY A 21 7.72 3.95 -3.40
CA GLY A 21 6.89 3.04 -2.63
C GLY A 21 7.52 2.72 -1.28
N LYS A 22 8.80 2.40 -1.28
CA LYS A 22 9.54 2.08 -0.05
C LYS A 22 9.55 3.28 0.91
N ASN A 23 9.82 4.47 0.41
CA ASN A 23 9.84 5.67 1.25
C ASN A 23 8.46 5.99 1.82
N THR A 24 7.41 5.80 1.04
CA THR A 24 6.04 6.00 1.52
C THR A 24 5.74 5.07 2.69
N TYR A 25 6.12 3.81 2.56
CA TYR A 25 5.95 2.84 3.65
C TYR A 25 6.72 3.28 4.90
N ILE A 26 8.00 3.63 4.74
CA ILE A 26 8.85 4.01 5.87
C ILE A 26 8.29 5.25 6.58
N GLU A 27 7.88 6.25 5.82
CA GLU A 27 7.45 7.52 6.40
C GLU A 27 6.03 7.47 6.96
N GLN A 28 5.13 6.72 6.33
CA GLN A 28 3.71 6.80 6.68
C GLN A 28 3.17 5.56 7.39
N VAL A 29 3.82 4.43 7.30
CA VAL A 29 3.28 3.16 7.79
C VAL A 29 4.14 2.52 8.87
N LYS A 30 5.44 2.44 8.65
CA LYS A 30 6.35 1.74 9.54
C LYS A 30 6.30 2.31 10.95
N GLY A 31 5.99 1.44 11.93
CA GLY A 31 5.88 1.86 13.33
C GLY A 31 4.62 2.64 13.67
N LYS A 32 3.69 2.77 12.72
CA LYS A 32 2.47 3.57 12.90
C LYS A 32 1.20 2.74 12.80
N VAL A 33 1.32 1.43 12.56
CA VAL A 33 0.18 0.50 12.52
C VAL A 33 0.50 -0.69 13.40
N ASP A 34 -0.54 -1.34 13.91
CA ASP A 34 -0.40 -2.54 14.74
C ASP A 34 -0.38 -3.78 13.84
N GLU A 35 0.79 -4.39 13.70
CA GLU A 35 0.97 -5.56 12.86
C GLU A 35 0.37 -6.85 13.46
N GLY A 36 -0.09 -6.79 14.70
CA GLY A 36 -0.80 -7.90 15.33
C GLY A 36 -2.28 -7.97 14.97
N GLN A 37 -2.77 -7.02 14.21
CA GLN A 37 -4.16 -6.93 13.81
C GLN A 37 -4.25 -6.70 12.30
N LYS A 38 -5.44 -6.88 11.74
CA LYS A 38 -5.67 -6.52 10.34
C LYS A 38 -5.42 -5.04 10.14
N ILE A 39 -4.81 -4.69 9.01
CA ILE A 39 -4.43 -3.33 8.66
C ILE A 39 -5.16 -2.93 7.40
N ARG A 40 -5.80 -1.76 7.42
CA ARG A 40 -6.39 -1.19 6.22
C ARG A 40 -5.51 -0.06 5.72
N ILE A 41 -5.04 -0.18 4.48
CA ILE A 41 -4.27 0.87 3.81
C ILE A 41 -5.21 1.55 2.83
N VAL A 42 -5.37 2.86 2.98
CA VAL A 42 -6.28 3.66 2.16
C VAL A 42 -5.47 4.57 1.25
N PHE A 43 -5.63 4.39 -0.06
CA PHE A 43 -5.07 5.28 -1.06
C PHE A 43 -6.07 6.42 -1.29
N PRO A 44 -5.62 7.68 -1.32
CA PRO A 44 -6.57 8.79 -1.46
C PRO A 44 -7.24 8.79 -2.83
N GLU A 45 -8.41 9.40 -2.88
CA GLU A 45 -9.25 9.43 -4.09
C GLU A 45 -8.56 10.04 -5.31
N GLN A 46 -7.61 10.94 -5.09
CA GLN A 46 -6.90 11.59 -6.19
C GLN A 46 -6.03 10.60 -6.99
N ILE A 47 -5.69 9.46 -6.40
CA ILE A 47 -4.81 8.49 -7.04
C ILE A 47 -5.61 7.61 -7.99
N GLU A 48 -5.30 7.71 -9.28
CA GLU A 48 -5.99 6.97 -10.34
C GLU A 48 -5.24 5.71 -10.76
N SER A 49 -3.91 5.68 -10.55
CA SER A 49 -3.09 4.53 -10.93
C SER A 49 -1.93 4.33 -9.97
N VAL A 50 -1.55 3.07 -9.79
CA VAL A 50 -0.41 2.70 -8.95
C VAL A 50 0.40 1.66 -9.72
N ALA A 51 1.62 2.02 -10.09
CA ALA A 51 2.48 1.13 -10.85
C ALA A 51 2.96 -0.04 -10.00
N SER A 52 3.25 -1.18 -10.64
CA SER A 52 3.75 -2.36 -9.96
C SER A 52 5.04 -2.08 -9.19
N SER A 53 5.90 -1.22 -9.72
CA SER A 53 7.15 -0.86 -9.05
C SER A 53 6.90 -0.17 -7.71
N PHE A 54 5.91 0.72 -7.64
CA PHE A 54 5.53 1.34 -6.37
C PHE A 54 5.00 0.30 -5.39
N VAL A 55 4.11 -0.57 -5.85
CA VAL A 55 3.50 -1.61 -5.01
C VAL A 55 4.58 -2.52 -4.44
N GLN A 56 5.52 -2.96 -5.26
CA GLN A 56 6.59 -3.84 -4.82
C GLN A 56 7.46 -3.17 -3.74
N GLY A 57 7.79 -1.90 -3.92
CA GLY A 57 8.56 -1.17 -2.92
C GLY A 57 7.78 -0.96 -1.62
N PHE A 58 6.51 -0.59 -1.73
CA PHE A 58 5.67 -0.32 -0.57
C PHE A 58 5.50 -1.56 0.32
N PHE A 59 5.26 -2.72 -0.28
CA PHE A 59 4.97 -3.94 0.48
C PHE A 59 6.21 -4.80 0.75
N ALA A 60 7.39 -4.40 0.28
CA ALA A 60 8.60 -5.21 0.36
C ALA A 60 8.95 -5.66 1.78
N ASP A 61 8.87 -4.76 2.75
CA ASP A 61 9.23 -5.10 4.13
C ASP A 61 8.29 -6.14 4.72
N TRP A 62 6.99 -6.01 4.49
CA TRP A 62 6.02 -7.00 4.96
C TRP A 62 6.19 -8.34 4.26
N ILE A 63 6.49 -8.32 2.95
CA ILE A 63 6.75 -9.56 2.21
C ILE A 63 7.95 -10.28 2.79
N ASP A 64 9.04 -9.54 3.04
CA ASP A 64 10.28 -10.12 3.58
C ASP A 64 10.10 -10.70 4.97
N ARG A 65 9.32 -10.02 5.82
CA ARG A 65 9.16 -10.46 7.21
C ARG A 65 8.08 -11.52 7.39
N TYR A 66 6.99 -11.43 6.62
CA TYR A 66 5.82 -12.27 6.86
C TYR A 66 5.38 -13.12 5.66
N GLY A 67 5.76 -12.72 4.44
CA GLY A 67 5.37 -13.44 3.23
C GLY A 67 4.03 -13.00 2.65
N TYR A 68 3.73 -13.51 1.46
CA TYR A 68 2.53 -13.12 0.71
C TYR A 68 1.23 -13.55 1.39
N GLY A 69 1.23 -14.73 2.01
CA GLY A 69 0.04 -15.23 2.69
C GLY A 69 -0.40 -14.31 3.83
N TRP A 70 0.55 -13.77 4.56
CA TRP A 70 0.25 -12.84 5.63
C TRP A 70 -0.40 -11.58 5.08
N ILE A 71 0.11 -11.06 3.97
CA ILE A 71 -0.48 -9.85 3.35
C ILE A 71 -1.91 -10.13 2.93
N LYS A 72 -2.14 -11.25 2.27
CA LYS A 72 -3.47 -11.64 1.81
C LYS A 72 -4.48 -11.69 2.96
N ASN A 73 -4.04 -12.19 4.11
CA ASN A 73 -4.93 -12.40 5.26
C ASN A 73 -5.06 -11.18 6.16
N ASN A 74 -4.10 -10.25 6.13
CA ASN A 74 -4.04 -9.17 7.11
C ASN A 74 -4.09 -7.77 6.55
N ILE A 75 -3.86 -7.58 5.25
CA ILE A 75 -3.86 -6.25 4.64
C ILE A 75 -5.11 -6.08 3.77
N GLU A 76 -5.89 -5.06 4.11
CA GLU A 76 -7.01 -4.64 3.27
C GLU A 76 -6.61 -3.37 2.55
N ILE A 77 -6.86 -3.30 1.26
CA ILE A 77 -6.53 -2.13 0.46
C ILE A 77 -7.83 -1.44 0.03
N LYS A 78 -7.91 -0.14 0.29
CA LYS A 78 -9.00 0.70 -0.20
C LYS A 78 -8.43 1.74 -1.13
N ALA A 79 -9.10 1.95 -2.26
CA ALA A 79 -8.71 2.92 -3.26
C ALA A 79 -9.97 3.50 -3.89
N ARG A 80 -9.81 4.42 -4.85
CA ARG A 80 -10.95 5.13 -5.45
C ARG A 80 -11.93 4.18 -6.16
N SER A 81 -11.47 3.01 -6.58
CA SER A 81 -12.33 2.01 -7.24
C SER A 81 -11.88 0.61 -6.88
N LYS A 82 -12.81 -0.34 -7.00
CA LYS A 82 -12.49 -1.74 -6.79
C LYS A 82 -11.49 -2.24 -7.83
N GLU A 83 -11.60 -1.75 -9.05
CA GLU A 83 -10.67 -2.11 -10.12
C GLU A 83 -9.23 -1.75 -9.74
N LEU A 84 -9.02 -0.56 -9.17
CA LEU A 84 -7.69 -0.15 -8.73
C LEU A 84 -7.22 -0.99 -7.54
N GLU A 85 -8.11 -1.28 -6.61
CA GLU A 85 -7.78 -2.15 -5.47
C GLU A 85 -7.29 -3.52 -5.94
N ASP A 86 -8.02 -4.10 -6.90
CA ASP A 86 -7.67 -5.42 -7.45
C ASP A 86 -6.30 -5.38 -8.15
N LYS A 87 -6.01 -4.32 -8.89
CA LYS A 87 -4.72 -4.16 -9.55
C LYS A 87 -3.58 -4.06 -8.55
N ILE A 88 -3.78 -3.36 -7.45
CA ILE A 88 -2.77 -3.25 -6.41
C ILE A 88 -2.48 -4.63 -5.83
N TYR A 89 -3.52 -5.41 -5.50
CA TYR A 89 -3.34 -6.76 -5.01
C TYR A 89 -2.61 -7.65 -6.01
N GLU A 90 -2.96 -7.57 -7.28
CA GLU A 90 -2.29 -8.36 -8.32
C GLU A 90 -0.81 -8.06 -8.40
N ASN A 91 -0.43 -6.81 -8.20
CA ASN A 91 0.97 -6.39 -8.29
C ASN A 91 1.80 -6.77 -7.07
N ILE A 92 1.17 -7.11 -5.96
CA ILE A 92 1.87 -7.62 -4.78
C ILE A 92 2.43 -9.02 -5.06
N LEU A 93 1.70 -9.80 -5.81
CA LEU A 93 2.07 -11.20 -6.12
C LEU A 93 3.08 -11.30 -7.31
#